data_bf7f404843635809db95d5034b85c606
#
_entry.id   bf7f404843635809db95d5034b85c606
#
_cell.length_a   1.000
_cell.length_b   1.000
_cell.length_c   1.000
_cell.angle_alpha   90.00
_cell.angle_beta   90.00
_cell.angle_gamma   90.00
#
_symmetry.space_group_name_H-M   'P 1'
#
loop_
_entity.id
_entity.type
_entity.pdbx_description
1 polymer ?
#
loop_
_entity_poly.entity_id
_entity_poly.type
_entity_poly.pdbx_seq_one_letter_code
_entity_poly.pdbx_strand_id
1 'polypeptide(L)'
;MGGGGAAAFAIFDRDHLRLLNVVNEVYQKYAYDLELFIHCSLDIVDEKAPKANEMFLGHLYTDQKYKSFGFITNTGVRMILVLEANNLDWKDFDIRAIFKRFHSLYCNAISNPFHTFGEEIRSKALLDAATDLISTHVEA
;
A
#
# COMPACT_ATOMS: atom_id res chain seq x y z
N MET A 1 -16.74 -14.72 1.25
CA MET A 1 -16.45 -14.43 1.25
C MET A 1 -15.97 -13.75 1.27
N GLY A 2 -16.25 -13.74 1.35
CA GLY A 2 -15.76 -12.72 1.35
C GLY A 2 -14.58 -12.24 1.05
N GLY A 3 -14.42 -11.52 0.52
CA GLY A 3 -13.29 -11.00 0.07
C GLY A 3 -12.31 -10.80 1.12
N GLY A 4 -11.42 -11.34 1.28
CA GLY A 4 -10.44 -11.20 2.27
C GLY A 4 -9.83 -9.84 2.32
N GLY A 5 -8.84 -9.67 3.12
CA GLY A 5 -8.07 -8.47 3.19
C GLY A 5 -7.15 -8.33 2.01
N ALA A 6 -6.30 -7.32 2.04
CA ALA A 6 -5.35 -7.08 0.98
C ALA A 6 -4.30 -8.18 0.93
N ALA A 7 -3.71 -8.38 -0.22
CA ALA A 7 -2.61 -9.33 -0.37
C ALA A 7 -1.32 -8.71 0.18
N ALA A 8 -1.12 -7.42 -0.01
CA ALA A 8 0.07 -6.74 0.49
C ALA A 8 -0.16 -5.22 0.53
N PHE A 9 0.62 -4.54 1.34
CA PHE A 9 0.62 -3.10 1.40
C PHE A 9 2.06 -2.64 1.63
N ALA A 10 2.50 -1.67 0.88
CA ALA A 10 3.88 -1.18 1.01
C ALA A 10 3.94 0.34 0.92
N ILE A 11 4.89 0.92 1.64
CA ILE A 11 5.17 2.35 1.60
C ILE A 11 6.64 2.54 1.23
N PHE A 12 6.89 3.42 0.28
CA PHE A 12 8.25 3.72 -0.18
C PHE A 12 8.46 5.23 -0.17
N ASP A 13 9.69 5.67 0.07
CA ASP A 13 9.99 7.09 -0.05
C ASP A 13 10.23 7.42 -1.52
N ARG A 14 10.54 8.67 -1.81
CA ARG A 14 10.71 9.12 -3.20
C ARG A 14 11.93 8.50 -3.89
N ASP A 15 12.86 7.93 -3.12
CA ASP A 15 14.02 7.24 -3.69
C ASP A 15 13.79 5.74 -3.76
N HIS A 16 12.54 5.31 -3.59
CA HIS A 16 12.12 3.90 -3.63
C HIS A 16 12.70 3.08 -2.47
N LEU A 17 13.10 3.74 -1.39
CA LEU A 17 13.52 3.04 -0.19
C LEU A 17 12.27 2.54 0.54
N ARG A 18 12.26 1.26 0.86
CA ARG A 18 11.09 0.66 1.51
C ARG A 18 10.99 1.13 2.95
N LEU A 19 9.88 1.76 3.30
CA LEU A 19 9.62 2.22 4.65
C LEU A 19 8.71 1.28 5.42
N LEU A 20 7.84 0.57 4.73
CA LEU A 20 6.94 -0.40 5.34
C LEU A 20 6.57 -1.43 4.30
N ASN A 21 6.48 -2.68 4.69
CA ASN A 21 6.01 -3.73 3.80
C ASN A 21 5.34 -4.81 4.63
N VAL A 22 4.08 -5.08 4.37
CA VAL A 22 3.35 -6.16 5.01
C VAL A 22 2.73 -7.04 3.95
N VAL A 23 2.79 -8.34 4.15
CA VAL A 23 2.26 -9.32 3.21
C VAL A 23 1.33 -10.25 3.98
N ASN A 24 0.16 -10.51 3.42
CA ASN A 24 -0.81 -11.40 4.02
C ASN A 24 -0.22 -12.81 4.11
N GLU A 25 -0.38 -13.47 5.24
CA GLU A 25 0.17 -14.80 5.45
C GLU A 25 -0.26 -15.80 4.40
N VAL A 26 -1.46 -15.67 3.89
CA VAL A 26 -1.97 -16.57 2.85
C VAL A 26 -1.10 -16.51 1.61
N TYR A 27 -0.41 -15.38 1.38
CA TYR A 27 0.39 -15.17 0.19
C TYR A 27 1.90 -15.23 0.46
N GLN A 28 2.33 -15.63 1.63
CA GLN A 28 3.76 -15.65 1.97
C GLN A 28 4.59 -16.50 1.02
N LYS A 29 4.04 -17.59 0.56
CA LYS A 29 4.77 -18.46 -0.39
C LYS A 29 4.95 -17.79 -1.75
N TYR A 30 4.23 -16.71 -2.00
CA TYR A 30 4.33 -15.96 -3.25
C TYR A 30 5.02 -14.61 -3.01
N ALA A 31 5.71 -14.45 -1.89
CA ALA A 31 6.30 -13.16 -1.51
C ALA A 31 7.21 -12.60 -2.60
N TYR A 32 7.98 -13.44 -3.27
CA TYR A 32 8.86 -12.99 -4.33
C TYR A 32 8.06 -12.41 -5.52
N ASP A 33 7.01 -13.11 -5.91
CA ASP A 33 6.15 -12.65 -7.01
C ASP A 33 5.45 -11.34 -6.63
N LEU A 34 5.02 -11.22 -5.38
CA LEU A 34 4.40 -9.99 -4.91
C LEU A 34 5.39 -8.83 -4.91
N GLU A 35 6.63 -9.10 -4.54
CA GLU A 35 7.65 -8.07 -4.54
C GLU A 35 7.92 -7.55 -5.95
N LEU A 36 8.02 -8.45 -6.93
CA LEU A 36 8.16 -8.05 -8.33
C LEU A 36 6.96 -7.25 -8.80
N PHE A 37 5.77 -7.67 -8.42
CA PHE A 37 4.53 -6.99 -8.78
C PHE A 37 4.51 -5.57 -8.22
N ILE A 38 4.94 -5.40 -6.97
CA ILE A 38 5.01 -4.10 -6.33
C ILE A 38 6.01 -3.20 -7.04
N HIS A 39 7.16 -3.72 -7.42
CA HIS A 39 8.16 -2.93 -8.16
C HIS A 39 7.66 -2.51 -9.53
N CYS A 40 6.91 -3.35 -10.22
CA CYS A 40 6.28 -2.97 -11.48
C CYS A 40 5.26 -1.85 -11.23
N SER A 41 4.53 -1.92 -10.12
CA SER A 41 3.57 -0.89 -9.76
C SER A 41 4.26 0.44 -9.45
N LEU A 42 5.44 0.40 -8.81
CA LEU A 42 6.20 1.62 -8.52
C LEU A 42 6.60 2.34 -9.81
N ASP A 43 6.99 1.59 -10.84
CA ASP A 43 7.34 2.19 -12.12
C ASP A 43 6.14 2.94 -12.72
N ILE A 44 4.94 2.39 -12.54
CA ILE A 44 3.73 3.02 -13.03
C ILE A 44 3.38 4.26 -12.20
N VAL A 45 3.64 4.23 -10.90
CA VAL A 45 3.47 5.41 -10.06
C VAL A 45 4.34 6.54 -10.57
N ASP A 46 5.61 6.25 -10.87
CA ASP A 46 6.54 7.26 -11.38
C ASP A 46 6.07 7.85 -12.71
N GLU A 47 5.41 7.04 -13.52
CA GLU A 47 4.89 7.49 -14.80
C GLU A 47 3.63 8.35 -14.63
N LYS A 48 2.76 7.97 -13.70
CA LYS A 48 1.49 8.68 -13.49
C LYS A 48 1.60 9.91 -12.62
N ALA A 49 2.53 9.93 -11.67
CA ALA A 49 2.59 11.00 -10.67
C ALA A 49 2.70 12.40 -11.26
N PRO A 50 3.55 12.65 -12.27
CA PRO A 50 3.66 14.01 -12.82
C PRO A 50 2.38 14.52 -13.48
N LYS A 51 1.49 13.62 -13.85
CA LYS A 51 0.25 13.98 -14.53
C LYS A 51 -0.95 13.98 -13.61
N ALA A 52 -0.76 13.60 -12.36
CA ALA A 52 -1.87 13.42 -11.45
C ALA A 52 -2.32 14.75 -10.85
N ASN A 53 -3.63 14.92 -10.68
CA ASN A 53 -4.20 16.11 -10.07
C ASN A 53 -4.50 15.89 -8.60
N GLU A 54 -4.37 14.69 -8.10
CA GLU A 54 -4.63 14.38 -6.70
C GLU A 54 -3.68 13.28 -6.25
N MET A 55 -3.62 13.06 -4.95
CA MET A 55 -2.71 12.06 -4.39
C MET A 55 -3.11 10.63 -4.73
N PHE A 56 -4.40 10.36 -4.84
CA PHE A 56 -4.85 9.02 -5.19
C PHE A 56 -4.65 8.79 -6.69
N LEU A 57 -3.84 7.81 -7.04
CA LEU A 57 -3.53 7.52 -8.42
C LEU A 57 -4.46 6.47 -9.05
N GLY A 58 -5.23 5.78 -8.21
CA GLY A 58 -6.14 4.77 -8.69
C GLY A 58 -5.43 3.48 -9.06
N HIS A 59 -6.06 2.74 -9.95
CA HIS A 59 -5.52 1.46 -10.40
C HIS A 59 -4.21 1.65 -11.16
N LEU A 60 -3.21 0.87 -10.80
CA LEU A 60 -1.89 0.96 -11.42
C LEU A 60 -1.64 -0.16 -12.41
N TYR A 61 -1.77 -1.38 -11.96
CA TYR A 61 -1.38 -2.54 -12.77
C TYR A 61 -2.21 -3.76 -12.37
N THR A 62 -2.50 -4.63 -13.33
CA THR A 62 -3.22 -5.87 -13.07
C THR A 62 -2.56 -6.98 -13.87
N ASP A 63 -2.33 -8.11 -13.22
CA ASP A 63 -1.91 -9.30 -13.94
C ASP A 63 -2.94 -10.39 -13.66
N GLN A 64 -2.60 -11.64 -13.86
CA GLN A 64 -3.56 -12.73 -13.70
C GLN A 64 -3.92 -12.99 -12.24
N LYS A 65 -3.05 -12.64 -11.32
CA LYS A 65 -3.25 -12.94 -9.90
C LYS A 65 -3.60 -11.71 -9.07
N TYR A 66 -3.03 -10.58 -9.39
CA TYR A 66 -3.09 -9.40 -8.53
C TYR A 66 -3.45 -8.14 -9.29
N LYS A 67 -3.97 -7.18 -8.56
CA LYS A 67 -4.15 -5.82 -9.06
C LYS A 67 -3.65 -4.85 -7.99
N SER A 68 -3.12 -3.71 -8.41
CA SER A 68 -2.55 -2.75 -7.47
C SER A 68 -3.16 -1.37 -7.66
N PHE A 69 -3.15 -0.62 -6.57
CA PHE A 69 -3.62 0.76 -6.53
C PHE A 69 -2.54 1.60 -5.89
N GLY A 70 -2.47 2.85 -6.25
CA GLY A 70 -1.39 3.71 -5.81
C GLY A 70 -1.84 5.04 -5.25
N PHE A 71 -0.98 5.61 -4.42
CA PHE A 71 -1.20 6.88 -3.78
C PHE A 71 0.16 7.53 -3.61
N ILE A 72 0.28 8.82 -3.91
CA ILE A 72 1.54 9.52 -3.74
C ILE A 72 1.29 10.82 -2.97
N THR A 73 2.12 11.08 -1.97
CA THR A 73 1.96 12.29 -1.17
C THR A 73 2.73 13.45 -1.81
N ASN A 74 2.50 14.64 -1.32
CA ASN A 74 3.19 15.82 -1.82
C ASN A 74 4.70 15.76 -1.61
N THR A 75 5.16 14.98 -0.65
CA THR A 75 6.59 14.81 -0.39
C THR A 75 7.20 13.67 -1.18
N GLY A 76 6.41 13.01 -2.02
CA GLY A 76 6.91 11.94 -2.87
C GLY A 76 6.85 10.55 -2.26
N VAL A 77 6.21 10.40 -1.10
CA VAL A 77 6.05 9.08 -0.50
C VAL A 77 4.98 8.31 -1.27
N ARG A 78 5.29 7.08 -1.63
CA ARG A 78 4.41 6.25 -2.45
C ARG A 78 3.84 5.11 -1.62
N MET A 79 2.54 4.90 -1.74
CA MET A 79 1.86 3.80 -1.07
C MET A 79 1.25 2.92 -2.14
N ILE A 80 1.42 1.61 -2.00
CA ILE A 80 0.89 0.65 -2.95
C ILE A 80 0.09 -0.40 -2.22
N LEU A 81 -1.15 -0.59 -2.63
CA LEU A 81 -2.05 -1.60 -2.09
C LEU A 81 -2.24 -2.67 -3.14
N VAL A 82 -2.03 -3.92 -2.77
CA VAL A 82 -2.19 -5.06 -3.69
C VAL A 82 -3.36 -5.91 -3.24
N LEU A 83 -4.26 -6.19 -4.17
CA LEU A 83 -5.41 -7.05 -3.94
C LEU A 83 -5.36 -8.21 -4.92
N GLU A 84 -6.14 -9.26 -4.68
CA GLU A 84 -6.31 -10.29 -5.69
C GLU A 84 -7.04 -9.70 -6.88
N ALA A 85 -6.69 -10.12 -8.07
CA ALA A 85 -7.26 -9.56 -9.29
C ALA A 85 -8.77 -9.70 -9.35
N ASN A 86 -9.31 -10.77 -8.79
CA ASN A 86 -10.76 -11.01 -8.82
C ASN A 86 -11.48 -10.53 -7.56
N ASN A 87 -10.79 -9.77 -6.70
CA ASN A 87 -11.45 -9.21 -5.53
C ASN A 87 -12.37 -8.07 -5.96
N LEU A 88 -13.66 -8.22 -5.72
CA LEU A 88 -14.65 -7.24 -6.10
C LEU A 88 -15.29 -6.56 -4.88
N ASP A 89 -14.81 -6.87 -3.69
CA ASP A 89 -15.42 -6.34 -2.48
C ASP A 89 -15.01 -4.91 -2.19
N TRP A 90 -13.86 -4.49 -2.69
CA TRP A 90 -13.33 -3.17 -2.40
C TRP A 90 -13.48 -2.27 -3.62
N LYS A 91 -14.22 -1.20 -3.46
CA LYS A 91 -14.45 -0.24 -4.53
C LYS A 91 -13.52 0.95 -4.38
N ASP A 92 -13.44 1.80 -5.40
CA ASP A 92 -12.58 2.98 -5.36
C ASP A 92 -12.77 3.80 -4.10
N PHE A 93 -14.01 3.95 -3.66
CA PHE A 93 -14.33 4.71 -2.44
C PHE A 93 -13.63 4.09 -1.23
N ASP A 94 -13.68 2.78 -1.12
CA ASP A 94 -13.05 2.08 0.01
C ASP A 94 -11.55 2.20 -0.05
N ILE A 95 -10.98 2.09 -1.23
CA ILE A 95 -9.55 2.16 -1.42
C ILE A 95 -9.02 3.57 -1.14
N ARG A 96 -9.75 4.60 -1.56
CA ARG A 96 -9.41 5.98 -1.24
C ARG A 96 -9.40 6.20 0.27
N ALA A 97 -10.39 5.67 0.97
CA ALA A 97 -10.48 5.81 2.42
C ALA A 97 -9.30 5.15 3.12
N ILE A 98 -8.89 3.98 2.63
CA ILE A 98 -7.74 3.27 3.18
C ILE A 98 -6.46 4.11 3.01
N PHE A 99 -6.22 4.64 1.83
CA PHE A 99 -5.03 5.45 1.60
C PHE A 99 -5.03 6.72 2.45
N LYS A 100 -6.18 7.37 2.61
CA LYS A 100 -6.27 8.57 3.45
C LYS A 100 -5.95 8.24 4.91
N ARG A 101 -6.45 7.11 5.39
CA ARG A 101 -6.16 6.68 6.75
C ARG A 101 -4.67 6.43 6.93
N PHE A 102 -4.05 5.72 5.99
CA PHE A 102 -2.62 5.43 6.09
C PHE A 102 -1.76 6.68 5.93
N HIS A 103 -2.21 7.64 5.12
CA HIS A 103 -1.51 8.91 5.01
C HIS A 103 -1.50 9.64 6.36
N SER A 104 -2.62 9.67 7.06
CA SER A 104 -2.69 10.29 8.39
C SER A 104 -1.78 9.57 9.37
N LEU A 105 -1.80 8.24 9.36
CA LEU A 105 -0.95 7.45 10.25
C LEU A 105 0.53 7.65 9.95
N TYR A 106 0.86 7.75 8.67
CA TYR A 106 2.23 8.00 8.25
C TYR A 106 2.70 9.38 8.73
N CYS A 107 1.88 10.41 8.55
CA CYS A 107 2.22 11.75 9.00
C CYS A 107 2.46 11.78 10.52
N ASN A 108 1.64 11.08 11.28
CA ASN A 108 1.84 10.97 12.72
C ASN A 108 3.13 10.24 13.07
N ALA A 109 3.45 9.20 12.32
CA ALA A 109 4.66 8.43 12.57
C ALA A 109 5.92 9.25 12.34
N ILE A 110 5.98 10.02 11.26
CA ILE A 110 7.16 10.81 10.96
C ILE A 110 7.26 12.08 11.81
N SER A 111 6.17 12.46 12.47
CA SER A 111 6.19 13.59 13.39
C SER A 111 6.80 13.23 14.74
N ASN A 112 7.05 11.95 14.98
CA ASN A 112 7.70 11.49 16.20
C ASN A 112 9.14 12.04 16.20
N PRO A 113 9.57 12.72 17.27
CA PRO A 113 10.91 13.30 17.31
C PRO A 113 12.05 12.29 17.24
N PHE A 114 11.73 11.01 17.47
CA PHE A 114 12.74 9.96 17.39
C PHE A 114 12.78 9.28 16.02
N HIS A 115 11.94 9.73 15.09
CA HIS A 115 11.95 9.13 13.76
C HIS A 115 13.11 9.71 12.94
N THR A 116 13.84 8.85 12.24
CA THR A 116 14.92 9.26 11.35
C THR A 116 14.48 9.04 9.91
N PHE A 117 14.63 10.04 9.06
CA PHE A 117 14.23 9.92 7.67
C PHE A 117 15.04 8.83 6.98
N GLY A 118 14.41 8.11 6.09
CA GLY A 118 15.05 7.04 5.35
C GLY A 118 15.12 5.72 6.09
N GLU A 119 14.59 5.67 7.30
CA GLU A 119 14.54 4.43 8.05
C GLU A 119 13.15 3.83 7.98
N GLU A 120 13.09 2.54 8.22
CA GLU A 120 11.83 1.84 8.28
C GLU A 120 10.93 2.44 9.33
N ILE A 121 9.64 2.54 9.04
CA ILE A 121 8.69 3.12 9.98
C ILE A 121 8.42 2.13 11.10
N ARG A 122 8.52 2.59 12.32
CA ARG A 122 8.34 1.75 13.51
C ARG A 122 7.13 2.12 14.34
N SER A 123 6.22 2.93 13.81
CA SER A 123 5.02 3.29 14.53
C SER A 123 4.14 2.08 14.75
N LYS A 124 3.83 1.78 15.99
CA LYS A 124 2.96 0.67 16.32
C LYS A 124 1.57 0.86 15.72
N ALA A 125 1.06 2.07 15.77
CA ALA A 125 -0.27 2.37 15.22
C ALA A 125 -0.33 2.07 13.72
N LEU A 126 0.71 2.46 12.99
CA LEU A 126 0.77 2.22 11.56
C LEU A 126 0.93 0.74 11.25
N LEU A 127 1.78 0.04 11.99
CA LEU A 127 1.98 -1.39 11.80
C LEU A 127 0.71 -2.18 12.12
N ASP A 128 0.03 -1.81 13.20
CA ASP A 128 -1.21 -2.48 13.58
C ASP A 128 -2.29 -2.27 12.52
N ALA A 129 -2.41 -1.06 12.00
CA ALA A 129 -3.38 -0.76 10.96
C ALA A 129 -3.08 -1.55 9.68
N ALA A 130 -1.80 -1.65 9.32
CA ALA A 130 -1.39 -2.40 8.13
C ALA A 130 -1.68 -3.89 8.31
N THR A 131 -1.41 -4.42 9.49
CA THR A 131 -1.69 -5.82 9.79
C THR A 131 -3.19 -6.09 9.72
N ASP A 132 -4.00 -5.20 10.27
CA ASP A 132 -5.45 -5.34 10.19
C ASP A 132 -5.92 -5.29 8.74
N LEU A 133 -5.34 -4.44 7.93
CA LEU A 133 -5.72 -4.32 6.53
C LEU A 133 -5.53 -5.64 5.78
N ILE A 134 -4.42 -6.32 6.00
CA ILE A 134 -4.14 -7.54 5.26
C ILE A 134 -4.80 -8.77 5.86
N SER A 135 -5.18 -8.75 7.12
CA SER A 135 -5.75 -9.94 7.76
C SER A 135 -7.24 -9.88 7.92
N THR A 136 -7.85 -8.83 7.54
CA THR A 136 -9.21 -8.68 7.76
C THR A 136 -10.07 -9.41 6.95
N HIS A 137 -10.75 -9.69 6.81
CA HIS A 137 -11.55 -10.14 5.96
C HIS A 137 -12.40 -11.01 6.46
N VAL A 138 -12.33 -11.30 6.92
CA VAL A 138 -12.87 -12.14 7.21
C VAL A 138 -13.80 -12.18 7.93
N GLU A 139 -14.12 -11.87 8.33
CA GLU A 139 -14.90 -12.02 8.90
C GLU A 139 -15.73 -11.74 8.87
N ALA A 140 -16.19 -11.83 8.80
CA ALA A 140 -16.98 -11.59 8.82
C ALA A 140 -17.70 -11.67 9.16
#